data_9f2b6dfe5a2206b0464300f89f88e43a
#
_entry.id   9f2b6dfe5a2206b0464300f89f88e43a
#
_cell.length_a   1.000
_cell.length_b   1.000
_cell.length_c   1.000
_cell.angle_alpha   90.00
_cell.angle_beta   90.00
_cell.angle_gamma   90.00
#
_symmetry.space_group_name_H-M   'P 1'
#
loop_
_entity.id
_entity.type
_entity.pdbx_description
1 polymer ?
#
loop_
_entity_poly.entity_id
_entity_poly.type
_entity_poly.pdbx_seq_one_letter_code
_entity_poly.pdbx_strand_id
1 'polypeptide(L)'
;PPYEYYDGDAIVGIDVEIAEAIGEKLGMDVQVEDMEFDALIPALVSDKVDFVAAGMTVTPDREASVNFTDTYATAAQVIIVKEGSDIASVDDLAGKVVGVQLGTTGDLLVSEIEGTTVERYNKGFEAVQSVTQGKIDAVVIDNAPAKNFVAQGDGLVILEEALSSEDYAMAVNKDNTELLEQINGAIAELKEEGTLDAIVDKYIPAE
;
A
#
# COMPACT_ATOMS: atom_id res chain seq x y z
N PRO A 1 7.46 0.83 4.06
CA PRO A 1 8.18 -0.30 3.47
C PRO A 1 7.29 -1.54 3.37
N PRO A 2 7.47 -2.36 2.33
CA PRO A 2 8.60 -2.31 1.42
C PRO A 2 8.36 -1.53 0.11
N TYR A 3 7.18 -0.95 -0.11
CA TYR A 3 6.80 -0.32 -1.37
C TYR A 3 7.49 1.02 -1.59
N GLU A 4 7.38 1.94 -0.62
CA GLU A 4 8.09 3.23 -0.63
C GLU A 4 8.42 3.66 0.80
N TYR A 5 9.66 4.11 1.01
CA TYR A 5 10.13 4.56 2.32
C TYR A 5 11.44 5.33 2.20
N TYR A 6 11.78 6.05 3.26
CA TYR A 6 13.07 6.73 3.35
C TYR A 6 14.17 5.77 3.81
N ASP A 7 15.28 5.73 3.06
CA ASP A 7 16.56 5.18 3.49
C ASP A 7 17.58 6.34 3.51
N GLY A 8 17.84 6.87 4.71
CA GLY A 8 18.53 8.14 4.86
C GLY A 8 17.71 9.28 4.25
N ASP A 9 18.30 9.98 3.28
CA ASP A 9 17.64 11.08 2.56
C ASP A 9 17.02 10.64 1.22
N ALA A 10 17.15 9.37 0.85
CA ALA A 10 16.62 8.83 -0.40
C ALA A 10 15.26 8.16 -0.17
N ILE A 11 14.34 8.32 -1.12
CA ILE A 11 13.11 7.54 -1.20
C ILE A 11 13.41 6.29 -2.01
N VAL A 12 13.12 5.11 -1.44
CA VAL A 12 13.43 3.80 -2.03
C VAL A 12 12.25 2.85 -1.85
N GLY A 13 12.29 1.70 -2.50
CA GLY A 13 11.29 0.66 -2.36
C GLY A 13 10.85 0.09 -3.71
N ILE A 14 9.93 -0.86 -3.66
CA ILE A 14 9.42 -1.57 -4.84
C ILE A 14 8.84 -0.58 -5.86
N ASP A 15 7.98 0.32 -5.43
CA ASP A 15 7.27 1.25 -6.30
C ASP A 15 8.21 2.28 -6.92
N VAL A 16 9.21 2.72 -6.16
CA VAL A 16 10.24 3.63 -6.66
C VAL A 16 11.08 2.96 -7.74
N GLU A 17 11.57 1.73 -7.49
CA GLU A 17 12.38 1.01 -8.48
C GLU A 17 11.60 0.64 -9.74
N ILE A 18 10.31 0.27 -9.60
CA ILE A 18 9.46 0.01 -10.78
C ILE A 18 9.24 1.31 -11.56
N ALA A 19 8.96 2.43 -10.89
CA ALA A 19 8.78 3.72 -11.54
C ALA A 19 10.04 4.17 -12.29
N GLU A 20 11.21 4.02 -11.68
CA GLU A 20 12.51 4.31 -12.32
C GLU A 20 12.75 3.40 -13.55
N ALA A 21 12.48 2.09 -13.44
CA ALA A 21 12.61 1.15 -14.55
C ALA A 21 11.65 1.49 -15.70
N ILE A 22 10.41 1.92 -15.40
CA ILE A 22 9.47 2.44 -16.40
C ILE A 22 10.05 3.68 -17.09
N GLY A 23 10.58 4.64 -16.31
CA GLY A 23 11.22 5.84 -16.84
C GLY A 23 12.37 5.52 -17.80
N GLU A 24 13.23 4.56 -17.44
CA GLU A 24 14.32 4.10 -18.32
C GLU A 24 13.79 3.53 -19.65
N LYS A 25 12.72 2.71 -19.61
CA LYS A 25 12.08 2.16 -20.81
C LYS A 25 11.50 3.24 -21.71
N LEU A 26 10.93 4.28 -21.12
CA LEU A 26 10.33 5.40 -21.85
C LEU A 26 11.32 6.51 -22.23
N GLY A 27 12.58 6.43 -21.75
CA GLY A 27 13.58 7.48 -21.94
C GLY A 27 13.22 8.79 -21.22
N MET A 28 12.55 8.68 -20.06
CA MET A 28 12.10 9.78 -19.21
C MET A 28 12.80 9.76 -17.85
N ASP A 29 13.13 10.93 -17.34
CA ASP A 29 13.61 11.05 -15.96
C ASP A 29 12.41 10.99 -15.00
N VAL A 30 12.53 10.19 -13.94
CA VAL A 30 11.52 10.07 -12.88
C VAL A 30 11.92 10.93 -11.68
N GLN A 31 11.02 11.79 -11.25
CA GLN A 31 11.14 12.55 -10.01
C GLN A 31 10.11 12.04 -9.00
N VAL A 32 10.58 11.53 -7.88
CA VAL A 32 9.72 11.00 -6.82
C VAL A 32 9.32 12.13 -5.87
N GLU A 33 8.00 12.24 -5.62
CA GLU A 33 7.41 13.21 -4.69
C GLU A 33 6.71 12.45 -3.55
N ASP A 34 7.11 12.71 -2.28
CA ASP A 34 6.46 12.13 -1.08
C ASP A 34 5.18 12.91 -0.75
N MET A 35 4.08 12.17 -0.57
CA MET A 35 2.78 12.69 -0.17
C MET A 35 2.08 11.74 0.79
N GLU A 36 1.13 12.27 1.58
CA GLU A 36 0.21 11.43 2.34
C GLU A 36 -0.71 10.65 1.38
N PHE A 37 -1.03 9.41 1.75
CA PHE A 37 -1.74 8.48 0.87
C PHE A 37 -3.09 9.02 0.36
N ASP A 38 -3.87 9.64 1.24
CA ASP A 38 -5.17 10.24 0.91
C ASP A 38 -5.07 11.47 0.00
N ALA A 39 -3.88 12.08 -0.13
CA ALA A 39 -3.61 13.20 -1.02
C ALA A 39 -3.22 12.79 -2.45
N LEU A 40 -2.88 11.51 -2.70
CA LEU A 40 -2.32 11.04 -3.97
C LEU A 40 -3.30 11.20 -5.15
N ILE A 41 -4.52 10.67 -5.04
CA ILE A 41 -5.53 10.79 -6.11
C ILE A 41 -5.90 12.26 -6.35
N PRO A 42 -6.16 13.11 -5.34
CA PRO A 42 -6.34 14.55 -5.55
C PRO A 42 -5.18 15.25 -6.27
N ALA A 43 -3.93 14.89 -5.95
CA ALA A 43 -2.75 15.43 -6.61
C ALA A 43 -2.70 15.02 -8.10
N LEU A 44 -2.98 13.74 -8.39
CA LEU A 44 -3.04 13.21 -9.75
C LEU A 44 -4.14 13.85 -10.58
N VAL A 45 -5.35 13.97 -10.06
CA VAL A 45 -6.50 14.60 -10.74
C VAL A 45 -6.28 16.10 -11.02
N SER A 46 -5.47 16.75 -10.18
CA SER A 46 -5.10 18.18 -10.37
C SER A 46 -3.80 18.40 -11.15
N ASP A 47 -3.27 17.35 -11.81
CA ASP A 47 -2.05 17.39 -12.63
C ASP A 47 -0.81 17.91 -11.87
N LYS A 48 -0.73 17.65 -10.58
CA LYS A 48 0.48 17.95 -9.78
C LYS A 48 1.54 16.88 -9.93
N VAL A 49 1.12 15.65 -10.23
CA VAL A 49 1.95 14.51 -10.54
C VAL A 49 1.41 13.83 -11.79
N ASP A 50 2.28 13.14 -12.54
CA ASP A 50 1.91 12.47 -13.79
C ASP A 50 1.30 11.10 -13.56
N PHE A 51 1.76 10.38 -12.56
CA PHE A 51 1.21 9.09 -12.12
C PHE A 51 1.48 8.85 -10.63
N VAL A 52 0.82 7.87 -10.06
CA VAL A 52 0.96 7.46 -8.65
C VAL A 52 1.38 5.99 -8.59
N ALA A 53 2.45 5.72 -7.84
CA ALA A 53 2.91 4.39 -7.46
C ALA A 53 3.07 4.37 -5.93
N ALA A 54 2.19 3.67 -5.22
CA ALA A 54 2.10 3.73 -3.76
C ALA A 54 1.36 2.52 -3.16
N GLY A 55 1.63 1.29 -3.65
CA GLY A 55 0.89 0.11 -3.21
C GLY A 55 -0.62 0.31 -3.31
N MET A 56 -1.07 0.94 -4.41
CA MET A 56 -2.46 1.39 -4.51
C MET A 56 -3.35 0.28 -5.07
N THR A 57 -4.31 -0.14 -4.27
CA THR A 57 -5.33 -1.12 -4.66
C THR A 57 -6.28 -0.55 -5.69
N VAL A 58 -6.55 -1.32 -6.75
CA VAL A 58 -7.59 -1.03 -7.73
C VAL A 58 -8.96 -1.23 -7.07
N THR A 59 -9.76 -0.17 -7.03
CA THR A 59 -11.14 -0.22 -6.53
C THR A 59 -12.09 0.54 -7.45
N PRO A 60 -13.40 0.15 -7.53
CA PRO A 60 -14.37 0.86 -8.37
C PRO A 60 -14.48 2.36 -8.03
N ASP A 61 -14.38 2.72 -6.75
CA ASP A 61 -14.45 4.12 -6.32
C ASP A 61 -13.25 4.93 -6.81
N ARG A 62 -12.05 4.35 -6.78
CA ARG A 62 -10.84 4.99 -7.32
C ARG A 62 -10.89 5.05 -8.83
N GLU A 63 -11.36 3.98 -9.49
CA GLU A 63 -11.57 3.95 -10.95
C GLU A 63 -12.58 5.00 -11.44
N ALA A 64 -13.49 5.46 -10.59
CA ALA A 64 -14.35 6.58 -10.93
C ALA A 64 -13.56 7.88 -11.21
N SER A 65 -12.41 8.07 -10.57
CA SER A 65 -11.60 9.30 -10.63
C SER A 65 -10.33 9.20 -11.46
N VAL A 66 -9.72 8.00 -11.56
CA VAL A 66 -8.42 7.76 -12.23
C VAL A 66 -8.50 6.52 -13.11
N ASN A 67 -7.53 6.35 -14.02
CA ASN A 67 -7.27 5.09 -14.70
C ASN A 67 -6.16 4.34 -13.98
N PHE A 68 -6.23 3.02 -13.98
CA PHE A 68 -5.17 2.16 -13.46
C PHE A 68 -4.42 1.47 -14.59
N THR A 69 -3.13 1.24 -14.36
CA THR A 69 -2.30 0.39 -15.22
C THR A 69 -2.67 -1.09 -15.06
N ASP A 70 -2.01 -1.96 -15.79
CA ASP A 70 -1.96 -3.38 -15.48
C ASP A 70 -1.37 -3.55 -14.07
N THR A 71 -1.84 -4.58 -13.36
CA THR A 71 -1.42 -4.86 -11.99
C THR A 71 0.04 -5.35 -11.95
N TYR A 72 0.80 -4.91 -10.95
CA TYR A 72 2.20 -5.29 -10.79
C TYR A 72 2.49 -6.13 -9.52
N ALA A 73 1.57 -6.12 -8.55
CA ALA A 73 1.66 -6.91 -7.33
C ALA A 73 0.28 -7.26 -6.78
N THR A 74 0.24 -8.21 -5.85
CA THR A 74 -0.95 -8.58 -5.09
C THR A 74 -0.71 -8.38 -3.61
N ALA A 75 -1.75 -8.04 -2.86
CA ALA A 75 -1.71 -7.83 -1.42
C ALA A 75 -2.96 -8.38 -0.74
N ALA A 76 -2.96 -8.31 0.58
CA ALA A 76 -4.10 -8.66 1.41
C ALA A 76 -4.12 -7.77 2.65
N GLN A 77 -5.29 -7.32 3.09
CA GLN A 77 -5.43 -6.64 4.37
C GLN A 77 -5.36 -7.67 5.50
N VAL A 78 -4.48 -7.43 6.46
CA VAL A 78 -4.26 -8.31 7.62
C VAL A 78 -4.37 -7.52 8.93
N ILE A 79 -4.53 -8.25 10.03
CA ILE A 79 -4.66 -7.67 11.36
C ILE A 79 -3.34 -7.86 12.12
N ILE A 80 -2.79 -6.76 12.65
CA ILE A 80 -1.70 -6.78 13.62
C ILE A 80 -2.28 -6.57 15.01
N VAL A 81 -1.91 -7.43 15.95
CA VAL A 81 -2.26 -7.31 17.37
C VAL A 81 -1.03 -7.54 18.25
N LYS A 82 -1.15 -7.20 19.54
CA LYS A 82 -0.13 -7.60 20.53
C LYS A 82 -0.18 -9.10 20.79
N GLU A 83 0.96 -9.70 21.08
CA GLU A 83 1.01 -11.07 21.60
C GLU A 83 0.12 -11.22 22.84
N GLY A 84 -0.70 -12.27 22.84
CA GLY A 84 -1.65 -12.53 23.94
C GLY A 84 -2.94 -11.68 23.88
N SER A 85 -3.19 -10.98 22.77
CA SER A 85 -4.47 -10.33 22.50
C SER A 85 -5.61 -11.33 22.51
N ASP A 86 -6.80 -10.88 22.86
CA ASP A 86 -8.06 -11.65 22.78
C ASP A 86 -8.68 -11.59 21.35
N ILE A 87 -8.11 -10.79 20.45
CA ILE A 87 -8.52 -10.70 19.04
C ILE A 87 -7.84 -11.84 18.28
N ALA A 88 -8.63 -12.73 17.69
CA ALA A 88 -8.16 -13.88 16.91
C ALA A 88 -8.71 -13.90 15.47
N SER A 89 -9.73 -13.09 15.17
CA SER A 89 -10.42 -13.04 13.88
C SER A 89 -10.93 -11.63 13.58
N VAL A 90 -11.46 -11.44 12.36
CA VAL A 90 -12.13 -10.18 11.95
C VAL A 90 -13.36 -9.88 12.83
N ASP A 91 -14.11 -10.92 13.22
CA ASP A 91 -15.32 -10.77 14.04
C ASP A 91 -15.02 -10.19 15.44
N ASP A 92 -13.81 -10.42 15.96
CA ASP A 92 -13.38 -9.91 17.27
C ASP A 92 -13.04 -8.41 17.27
N LEU A 93 -13.01 -7.78 16.10
CA LEU A 93 -12.79 -6.32 15.99
C LEU A 93 -13.99 -5.50 16.46
N ALA A 94 -15.18 -6.08 16.53
CA ALA A 94 -16.36 -5.41 17.05
C ALA A 94 -16.14 -4.97 18.50
N GLY A 95 -16.36 -3.68 18.78
CA GLY A 95 -16.14 -3.07 20.10
C GLY A 95 -14.69 -2.71 20.40
N LYS A 96 -13.75 -2.93 19.48
CA LYS A 96 -12.33 -2.60 19.62
C LYS A 96 -11.99 -1.27 18.97
N VAL A 97 -10.84 -0.72 19.35
CA VAL A 97 -10.22 0.44 18.70
C VAL A 97 -9.19 -0.05 17.70
N VAL A 98 -9.44 0.17 16.41
CA VAL A 98 -8.60 -0.32 15.31
C VAL A 98 -7.94 0.84 14.57
N GLY A 99 -6.62 0.82 14.51
CA GLY A 99 -5.82 1.79 13.76
C GLY A 99 -5.73 1.40 12.28
N VAL A 100 -5.84 2.41 11.42
CA VAL A 100 -5.71 2.27 9.97
C VAL A 100 -4.94 3.45 9.40
N GLN A 101 -4.35 3.30 8.22
CA GLN A 101 -3.85 4.44 7.47
C GLN A 101 -5.01 5.10 6.71
N LEU A 102 -5.13 6.42 6.84
CA LEU A 102 -6.22 7.20 6.25
C LEU A 102 -6.33 7.00 4.73
N GLY A 103 -7.53 6.70 4.26
CA GLY A 103 -7.88 6.58 2.84
C GLY A 103 -7.45 5.28 2.16
N THR A 104 -6.87 4.32 2.90
CA THR A 104 -6.55 2.97 2.39
C THR A 104 -7.77 2.07 2.33
N THR A 105 -7.65 0.91 1.66
CA THR A 105 -8.68 -0.13 1.69
C THR A 105 -8.88 -0.69 3.10
N GLY A 106 -7.83 -0.75 3.92
CA GLY A 106 -7.94 -1.09 5.34
C GLY A 106 -8.85 -0.13 6.11
N ASP A 107 -8.75 1.18 5.87
CA ASP A 107 -9.66 2.17 6.46
C ASP A 107 -11.13 1.92 6.03
N LEU A 108 -11.35 1.67 4.75
CA LEU A 108 -12.70 1.41 4.23
C LEU A 108 -13.30 0.14 4.84
N LEU A 109 -12.55 -0.97 4.84
CA LEU A 109 -13.03 -2.25 5.36
C LEU A 109 -13.35 -2.18 6.87
N VAL A 110 -12.46 -1.60 7.67
CA VAL A 110 -12.68 -1.49 9.12
C VAL A 110 -13.85 -0.55 9.44
N SER A 111 -14.07 0.47 8.62
CA SER A 111 -15.18 1.41 8.80
C SER A 111 -16.56 0.76 8.59
N GLU A 112 -16.64 -0.37 7.89
CA GLU A 112 -17.85 -1.14 7.68
C GLU A 112 -18.13 -2.16 8.81
N ILE A 113 -17.16 -2.43 9.68
CA ILE A 113 -17.32 -3.37 10.80
C ILE A 113 -18.13 -2.69 11.92
N GLU A 114 -19.35 -3.17 12.15
CA GLU A 114 -20.25 -2.61 13.15
C GLU A 114 -19.66 -2.68 14.57
N GLY A 115 -19.71 -1.58 15.28
CA GLY A 115 -19.23 -1.46 16.66
C GLY A 115 -17.74 -1.18 16.80
N THR A 116 -16.97 -1.19 15.73
CA THR A 116 -15.53 -0.85 15.76
C THR A 116 -15.32 0.66 15.87
N THR A 117 -14.34 1.08 16.66
CA THR A 117 -13.86 2.46 16.69
C THR A 117 -12.64 2.57 15.78
N VAL A 118 -12.75 3.32 14.68
CA VAL A 118 -11.66 3.49 13.71
C VAL A 118 -10.80 4.69 14.10
N GLU A 119 -9.50 4.46 14.34
CA GLU A 119 -8.51 5.52 14.58
C GLU A 119 -7.59 5.64 13.36
N ARG A 120 -7.66 6.81 12.70
CA ARG A 120 -6.98 7.07 11.43
C ARG A 120 -5.65 7.76 11.65
N TYR A 121 -4.61 7.26 11.00
CA TYR A 121 -3.26 7.80 11.03
C TYR A 121 -2.82 8.18 9.61
N ASN A 122 -1.95 9.17 9.49
CA ASN A 122 -1.40 9.54 8.19
C ASN A 122 -0.43 8.48 7.65
N LYS A 123 0.33 7.87 8.55
CA LYS A 123 1.32 6.82 8.21
C LYS A 123 1.00 5.52 8.95
N GLY A 124 1.14 4.38 8.26
CA GLY A 124 0.87 3.05 8.86
C GLY A 124 1.72 2.75 10.10
N PHE A 125 2.99 3.20 10.12
CA PHE A 125 3.86 2.98 11.28
C PHE A 125 3.35 3.66 12.57
N GLU A 126 2.62 4.78 12.47
CA GLU A 126 2.04 5.49 13.63
C GLU A 126 0.94 4.64 14.27
N ALA A 127 0.12 3.97 13.46
CA ALA A 127 -0.87 3.01 13.94
C ALA A 127 -0.17 1.82 14.65
N VAL A 128 0.90 1.28 14.06
CA VAL A 128 1.68 0.19 14.66
C VAL A 128 2.33 0.61 15.98
N GLN A 129 2.86 1.83 16.07
CA GLN A 129 3.36 2.37 17.34
C GLN A 129 2.24 2.49 18.39
N SER A 130 1.05 2.86 17.97
CA SER A 130 -0.10 3.02 18.88
C SER A 130 -0.57 1.69 19.46
N VAL A 131 -0.63 0.61 18.65
CA VAL A 131 -0.93 -0.74 19.15
C VAL A 131 0.19 -1.26 20.05
N THR A 132 1.45 -1.04 19.70
CA THR A 132 2.60 -1.41 20.55
C THR A 132 2.51 -0.75 21.93
N GLN A 133 2.12 0.52 21.99
CA GLN A 133 1.93 1.27 23.23
C GLN A 133 0.64 0.91 23.99
N GLY A 134 -0.24 0.08 23.43
CA GLY A 134 -1.52 -0.28 24.00
C GLY A 134 -2.56 0.85 24.01
N LYS A 135 -2.43 1.81 23.11
CA LYS A 135 -3.41 2.90 22.92
C LYS A 135 -4.61 2.47 22.10
N ILE A 136 -4.40 1.54 21.19
CA ILE A 136 -5.39 0.88 20.34
C ILE A 136 -5.24 -0.63 20.46
N ASP A 137 -6.25 -1.39 20.04
CA ASP A 137 -6.33 -2.84 20.21
C ASP A 137 -5.71 -3.61 19.04
N ALA A 138 -5.86 -3.09 17.82
CA ALA A 138 -5.39 -3.73 16.58
C ALA A 138 -5.02 -2.69 15.52
N VAL A 139 -4.31 -3.14 14.48
CA VAL A 139 -4.07 -2.38 13.24
C VAL A 139 -4.50 -3.24 12.07
N VAL A 140 -5.19 -2.66 11.09
CA VAL A 140 -5.44 -3.29 9.79
C VAL A 140 -4.60 -2.58 8.74
N ILE A 141 -3.79 -3.36 8.03
CA ILE A 141 -2.84 -2.88 7.03
C ILE A 141 -2.48 -4.02 6.07
N ASP A 142 -1.86 -3.68 4.94
CA ASP A 142 -1.41 -4.65 3.95
C ASP A 142 -0.36 -5.62 4.50
N ASN A 143 -0.38 -6.86 4.03
CA ASN A 143 0.41 -7.96 4.55
C ASN A 143 1.93 -7.75 4.46
N ALA A 144 2.45 -7.15 3.38
CA ALA A 144 3.89 -6.92 3.25
C ALA A 144 4.40 -5.82 4.19
N PRO A 145 3.75 -4.62 4.30
CA PRO A 145 4.02 -3.67 5.38
C PRO A 145 3.86 -4.28 6.78
N ALA A 146 2.81 -5.08 7.02
CA ALA A 146 2.60 -5.73 8.31
C ALA A 146 3.79 -6.62 8.70
N LYS A 147 4.25 -7.50 7.79
CA LYS A 147 5.44 -8.35 8.00
C LYS A 147 6.68 -7.50 8.33
N ASN A 148 6.87 -6.41 7.61
CA ASN A 148 8.00 -5.50 7.83
C ASN A 148 7.96 -4.85 9.22
N PHE A 149 6.80 -4.34 9.65
CA PHE A 149 6.64 -3.72 10.96
C PHE A 149 6.78 -4.70 12.11
N VAL A 150 6.18 -5.89 11.98
CA VAL A 150 6.25 -6.93 13.02
C VAL A 150 7.68 -7.48 13.16
N ALA A 151 8.43 -7.59 12.05
CA ALA A 151 9.84 -8.00 12.09
C ALA A 151 10.75 -6.99 12.82
N GLN A 152 10.37 -5.72 12.86
CA GLN A 152 11.12 -4.65 13.53
C GLN A 152 10.64 -4.34 14.94
N GLY A 153 9.46 -4.85 15.33
CA GLY A 153 8.82 -4.61 16.64
C GLY A 153 8.78 -5.87 17.49
N ASP A 154 8.87 -5.71 18.82
CA ASP A 154 8.72 -6.80 19.76
C ASP A 154 7.25 -6.94 20.20
N GLY A 155 6.78 -8.19 20.36
CA GLY A 155 5.50 -8.50 20.98
C GLY A 155 4.29 -8.17 20.11
N LEU A 156 4.45 -8.14 18.78
CA LEU A 156 3.37 -8.02 17.80
C LEU A 156 3.25 -9.31 16.99
N VAL A 157 2.02 -9.64 16.61
CA VAL A 157 1.72 -10.78 15.74
C VAL A 157 0.73 -10.35 14.65
N ILE A 158 0.84 -11.01 13.50
CA ILE A 158 -0.12 -10.90 12.40
C ILE A 158 -1.06 -12.08 12.50
N LEU A 159 -2.38 -11.84 12.43
CA LEU A 159 -3.35 -12.92 12.39
C LEU A 159 -3.33 -13.60 11.01
N GLU A 160 -3.63 -14.91 11.00
CA GLU A 160 -3.63 -15.70 9.74
C GLU A 160 -4.79 -15.32 8.80
N GLU A 161 -5.91 -14.85 9.36
CA GLU A 161 -7.08 -14.45 8.58
C GLU A 161 -6.83 -13.10 7.90
N ALA A 162 -7.04 -13.06 6.58
CA ALA A 162 -7.00 -11.84 5.80
C ALA A 162 -8.42 -11.31 5.56
N LEU A 163 -8.58 -9.98 5.60
CA LEU A 163 -9.86 -9.31 5.33
C LEU A 163 -10.16 -9.24 3.84
N SER A 164 -9.13 -9.17 3.00
CA SER A 164 -9.27 -9.02 1.54
C SER A 164 -8.09 -9.62 0.81
N SER A 165 -8.29 -9.82 -0.50
CA SER A 165 -7.20 -10.00 -1.48
C SER A 165 -7.29 -8.85 -2.47
N GLU A 166 -6.18 -8.22 -2.77
CA GLU A 166 -6.10 -6.94 -3.48
C GLU A 166 -5.05 -7.00 -4.59
N ASP A 167 -5.32 -6.26 -5.67
CA ASP A 167 -4.39 -6.08 -6.77
C ASP A 167 -3.85 -4.64 -6.77
N TYR A 168 -2.53 -4.47 -6.83
CA TYR A 168 -1.88 -3.18 -6.91
C TYR A 168 -1.60 -2.78 -8.34
N ALA A 169 -1.93 -1.53 -8.66
CA ALA A 169 -1.63 -0.91 -9.93
C ALA A 169 -1.23 0.56 -9.73
N MET A 170 -0.57 1.14 -10.72
CA MET A 170 -0.28 2.56 -10.74
C MET A 170 -1.49 3.32 -11.26
N ALA A 171 -1.76 4.49 -10.69
CA ALA A 171 -2.84 5.35 -11.13
C ALA A 171 -2.32 6.44 -12.07
N VAL A 172 -3.10 6.72 -13.12
CA VAL A 172 -2.84 7.77 -14.12
C VAL A 172 -4.10 8.63 -14.27
N ASN A 173 -3.93 9.94 -14.56
CA ASN A 173 -5.06 10.82 -14.82
C ASN A 173 -5.92 10.27 -15.97
N LYS A 174 -7.25 10.33 -15.80
CA LYS A 174 -8.21 9.81 -16.80
C LYS A 174 -8.03 10.38 -18.20
N ASP A 175 -7.59 11.62 -18.29
CA ASP A 175 -7.40 12.31 -19.57
C ASP A 175 -6.05 11.95 -20.22
N ASN A 176 -5.11 11.33 -19.48
CA ASN A 176 -3.79 10.99 -19.99
C ASN A 176 -3.69 9.50 -20.40
N THR A 177 -4.50 9.10 -21.38
CA THR A 177 -4.53 7.74 -21.90
C THR A 177 -3.24 7.34 -22.62
N GLU A 178 -2.51 8.31 -23.20
CA GLU A 178 -1.22 8.06 -23.86
C GLU A 178 -0.17 7.59 -22.85
N LEU A 179 -0.04 8.27 -21.71
CA LEU A 179 0.88 7.86 -20.64
C LEU A 179 0.49 6.49 -20.07
N LEU A 180 -0.82 6.23 -19.92
CA LEU A 180 -1.31 4.94 -19.47
C LEU A 180 -0.86 3.80 -20.39
N GLU A 181 -1.01 3.97 -21.70
CA GLU A 181 -0.56 2.97 -22.71
C GLU A 181 0.96 2.79 -22.68
N GLN A 182 1.72 3.87 -22.54
CA GLN A 182 3.18 3.84 -22.43
C GLN A 182 3.63 3.07 -21.19
N ILE A 183 3.06 3.38 -20.02
CA ILE A 183 3.37 2.69 -18.76
C ILE A 183 3.01 1.21 -18.84
N ASN A 184 1.84 0.85 -19.39
CA ASN A 184 1.44 -0.54 -19.56
C ASN A 184 2.39 -1.30 -20.51
N GLY A 185 2.84 -0.66 -21.57
CA GLY A 185 3.87 -1.22 -22.46
C GLY A 185 5.17 -1.51 -21.72
N ALA A 186 5.65 -0.55 -20.92
CA ALA A 186 6.85 -0.71 -20.12
C ALA A 186 6.69 -1.81 -19.05
N ILE A 187 5.55 -1.88 -18.34
CA ILE A 187 5.25 -2.94 -17.36
C ILE A 187 5.28 -4.32 -18.03
N ALA A 188 4.68 -4.46 -19.23
CA ALA A 188 4.69 -5.72 -19.96
C ALA A 188 6.11 -6.15 -20.32
N GLU A 189 6.96 -5.24 -20.82
CA GLU A 189 8.38 -5.53 -21.11
C GLU A 189 9.14 -5.92 -19.84
N LEU A 190 8.99 -5.19 -18.72
CA LEU A 190 9.64 -5.48 -17.45
C LEU A 190 9.23 -6.85 -16.89
N LYS A 191 7.97 -7.25 -17.09
CA LYS A 191 7.49 -8.60 -16.75
C LYS A 191 8.14 -9.67 -17.63
N GLU A 192 8.19 -9.47 -18.96
CA GLU A 192 8.78 -10.43 -19.89
C GLU A 192 10.28 -10.62 -19.64
N GLU A 193 11.00 -9.57 -19.28
CA GLU A 193 12.42 -9.59 -18.94
C GLU A 193 12.70 -10.17 -17.53
N GLY A 194 11.69 -10.35 -16.69
CA GLY A 194 11.81 -10.78 -15.29
C GLY A 194 12.33 -9.69 -14.35
N THR A 195 12.44 -8.45 -14.82
CA THR A 195 12.94 -7.30 -14.03
C THR A 195 11.95 -6.95 -12.93
N LEU A 196 10.66 -6.98 -13.21
CA LEU A 196 9.62 -6.68 -12.25
C LEU A 196 9.64 -7.68 -11.08
N ASP A 197 9.70 -8.97 -11.37
CA ASP A 197 9.81 -10.03 -10.36
C ASP A 197 11.10 -9.87 -9.53
N ALA A 198 12.22 -9.56 -10.18
CA ALA A 198 13.49 -9.33 -9.49
C ALA A 198 13.45 -8.13 -8.53
N ILE A 199 12.74 -7.05 -8.88
CA ILE A 199 12.52 -5.91 -8.00
C ILE A 199 11.69 -6.34 -6.79
N VAL A 200 10.56 -7.03 -7.00
CA VAL A 200 9.69 -7.49 -5.92
C VAL A 200 10.44 -8.45 -4.99
N ASP A 201 11.14 -9.46 -5.53
CA ASP A 201 11.90 -10.46 -4.77
C ASP A 201 13.03 -9.85 -3.93
N LYS A 202 13.59 -8.72 -4.35
CA LYS A 202 14.60 -7.99 -3.59
C LYS A 202 14.08 -7.50 -2.23
N TYR A 203 12.80 -7.11 -2.16
CA TYR A 203 12.16 -6.53 -0.98
C TYR A 203 11.25 -7.51 -0.24
N ILE A 204 10.63 -8.44 -0.97
CA ILE A 204 9.73 -9.46 -0.45
C ILE A 204 10.23 -10.82 -0.97
N PRO A 205 11.26 -11.41 -0.35
CA PRO A 205 11.78 -12.72 -0.76
C PRO A 205 10.67 -13.78 -0.68
N ALA A 206 10.62 -14.67 -1.69
CA ALA A 206 9.74 -15.84 -1.64
C ALA A 206 10.07 -16.69 -0.41
N GLU A 207 9.02 -17.13 0.31
CA GLU A 207 9.15 -18.03 1.50
C GLU A 207 9.56 -19.44 1.11
#